data_7e05e21c574542cd2bdf1d170e77d587
#
_entry.id   7e05e21c574542cd2bdf1d170e77d587
#
_cell.length_a   1.000
_cell.length_b   1.000
_cell.length_c   1.000
_cell.angle_alpha   90.00
_cell.angle_beta   90.00
_cell.angle_gamma   90.00
#
_symmetry.space_group_name_H-M   'P 1'
#
loop_
_entity.id
_entity.type
_entity.pdbx_description
1 polymer ?
#
loop_
_entity_poly.entity_id
_entity_poly.type
_entity_poly.pdbx_seq_one_letter_code
_entity_poly.pdbx_strand_id
1 'polypeptide(L)'
;MKLRTPTVLVATLLLLCGATSRVAAQVAVTPSAFTYQGRLLENGVSAQGAHDLKFSLFGEGTGGAPLAASLTNTAIAISNGVFTTTLDFGVDALSRASSWLEIAVRLGNSTGEFTILNPRQKLTPSPYSIFTLKAASLSGPLPDSQLSTNVARLDTEQTFRSAVTFAGGIRGDGSALSNVVATQLSARQMERLWRIPIPFVTVTNAGNPADVNGKGAVAYDFRIGKYEVNNIQYAAFLNAVAADDPHSLYNTNSAADIHSGVERSGVAGEYFYAVKPGMGHRPAVLVDFYDVLRFCNWLHHGQPSGAQDATTTEDGAYTLTPEALAAENVLRNPGARYWLPSDDEWYKAAYHQPTDLGGDFGNYWPYPYRNIDAPISEPPPGGVNSANTCCETGRLATDVGAYTQSRTFYGTYDQGGNVQEWTEWTSEFQPLRNRRIRGGSWYYNEFYTGTNDYEFDTTDYDSESIGFRVAGRVER
;
A
#
# COMPACT_ATOMS: atom_id res chain seq x y z
N MET A 1 49.24 -2.15 51.06
CA MET A 1 48.46 -0.90 51.27
C MET A 1 47.00 -1.30 51.39
N LYS A 2 46.40 -1.18 52.55
CA LYS A 2 45.08 -1.74 52.88
C LYS A 2 43.97 -0.98 52.17
N LEU A 3 43.25 -1.62 51.27
CA LEU A 3 42.00 -1.09 50.73
C LEU A 3 40.92 -1.10 51.82
N ARG A 4 40.37 0.06 52.08
CA ARG A 4 39.24 0.25 52.97
C ARG A 4 37.94 0.12 52.19
N THR A 5 36.98 -0.45 52.87
CA THR A 5 35.62 -0.84 52.45
C THR A 5 34.84 0.18 51.61
N PRO A 6 34.07 -0.26 50.63
CA PRO A 6 33.36 0.62 49.71
C PRO A 6 32.06 1.17 50.28
N THR A 7 31.78 2.34 49.86
CA THR A 7 30.68 3.22 50.26
C THR A 7 29.45 3.04 49.35
N VAL A 8 28.31 3.23 49.93
CA VAL A 8 26.93 3.18 49.46
C VAL A 8 26.71 3.76 48.05
N LEU A 9 26.10 2.96 47.17
CA LEU A 9 25.58 3.38 45.86
C LEU A 9 24.15 3.91 46.04
N VAL A 10 23.91 5.14 45.64
CA VAL A 10 22.54 5.67 45.36
C VAL A 10 22.38 5.77 43.87
N ALA A 11 21.63 4.84 43.30
CA ALA A 11 21.29 4.89 41.88
C ALA A 11 19.83 5.30 41.71
N THR A 12 19.62 6.37 40.98
CA THR A 12 18.28 6.84 40.59
C THR A 12 18.08 6.49 39.13
N LEU A 13 17.07 5.68 38.86
CA LEU A 13 16.70 5.25 37.50
C LEU A 13 15.80 6.34 36.86
N LEU A 14 16.33 7.11 35.92
CA LEU A 14 15.57 7.97 35.03
C LEU A 14 15.62 7.38 33.61
N LEU A 15 14.51 6.83 33.13
CA LEU A 15 14.33 6.49 31.72
C LEU A 15 13.77 7.71 30.97
N LEU A 16 14.63 8.41 30.22
CA LEU A 16 14.17 9.39 29.24
C LEU A 16 14.21 8.76 27.86
N CYS A 17 13.04 8.63 27.24
CA CYS A 17 12.90 8.28 25.83
C CYS A 17 12.80 9.59 25.03
N GLY A 18 13.91 9.99 24.40
CA GLY A 18 13.96 11.14 23.49
C GLY A 18 14.11 10.66 22.05
N ALA A 19 13.08 10.85 21.26
CA ALA A 19 13.15 10.60 19.81
C ALA A 19 13.81 11.81 19.12
N THR A 20 15.00 11.62 18.55
CA THR A 20 15.55 12.53 17.54
C THR A 20 15.89 11.74 16.28
N SER A 21 15.17 12.04 15.22
CA SER A 21 15.40 11.48 13.89
C SER A 21 16.74 11.95 13.32
N ARG A 22 17.70 11.03 13.18
CA ARG A 22 18.79 11.15 12.21
C ARG A 22 18.97 9.79 11.53
N VAL A 23 18.82 9.78 10.22
CA VAL A 23 19.14 8.65 9.36
C VAL A 23 20.64 8.34 9.48
N ALA A 24 20.95 7.19 10.05
CA ALA A 24 22.25 6.56 9.95
C ALA A 24 22.03 5.05 10.01
N ALA A 25 22.80 4.32 9.21
CA ALA A 25 22.85 2.88 8.98
C ALA A 25 22.06 1.99 9.95
N GLN A 26 21.19 1.14 9.40
CA GLN A 26 20.46 0.11 10.13
C GLN A 26 21.43 -0.82 10.87
N VAL A 27 21.69 -0.50 12.12
CA VAL A 27 22.14 -1.49 13.09
C VAL A 27 20.89 -2.29 13.47
N ALA A 28 20.93 -3.60 13.30
CA ALA A 28 19.87 -4.48 13.75
C ALA A 28 19.65 -4.21 15.26
N VAL A 29 18.56 -3.53 15.59
CA VAL A 29 18.17 -3.27 16.98
C VAL A 29 17.66 -4.58 17.52
N THR A 30 18.46 -5.26 18.33
CA THR A 30 18.01 -6.41 19.12
C THR A 30 16.88 -5.95 20.04
N PRO A 31 15.70 -6.55 20.01
CA PRO A 31 14.52 -6.04 20.72
C PRO A 31 14.61 -6.08 22.24
N SER A 32 15.71 -6.59 22.82
CA SER A 32 15.94 -6.74 24.25
C SER A 32 16.95 -5.76 24.84
N ALA A 33 17.64 -4.97 24.00
CA ALA A 33 18.63 -4.00 24.46
C ALA A 33 17.96 -2.77 25.05
N PHE A 34 18.44 -2.29 26.18
CA PHE A 34 17.99 -1.05 26.81
C PHE A 34 19.16 -0.21 27.31
N THR A 35 18.95 1.10 27.41
CA THR A 35 19.93 2.03 27.95
C THR A 35 19.82 2.09 29.46
N TYR A 36 20.94 1.88 30.14
CA TYR A 36 21.07 2.02 31.56
C TYR A 36 21.92 3.24 31.89
N GLN A 37 21.43 4.07 32.80
CA GLN A 37 22.16 5.23 33.34
C GLN A 37 22.32 5.08 34.88
N GLY A 38 23.51 5.28 35.36
CA GLY A 38 23.80 5.16 36.78
C GLY A 38 24.74 6.27 37.27
N ARG A 39 24.82 6.35 38.61
CA ARG A 39 25.78 7.26 39.29
C ARG A 39 26.67 6.43 40.17
N LEU A 40 27.99 6.57 39.97
CA LEU A 40 29.02 5.90 40.73
C LEU A 40 29.70 6.91 41.68
N LEU A 41 29.79 6.54 42.94
CA LEU A 41 30.54 7.31 43.94
C LEU A 41 31.67 6.42 44.46
N GLU A 42 32.84 6.97 44.57
CA GLU A 42 33.99 6.34 45.20
C GLU A 42 34.35 7.12 46.50
N ASN A 43 34.19 6.45 47.62
CA ASN A 43 34.37 7.07 48.96
C ASN A 43 33.54 8.35 49.19
N GLY A 44 32.30 8.35 48.64
CA GLY A 44 31.39 9.49 48.75
C GLY A 44 31.63 10.65 47.77
N VAL A 45 32.64 10.54 46.91
CA VAL A 45 32.96 11.51 45.86
C VAL A 45 32.55 10.95 44.49
N SER A 46 32.11 11.82 43.59
CA SER A 46 31.73 11.40 42.23
C SER A 46 32.95 10.81 41.50
N ALA A 47 32.80 9.57 41.02
CA ALA A 47 33.84 8.88 40.26
C ALA A 47 34.13 9.62 38.95
N GLN A 48 35.37 9.54 38.49
CA GLN A 48 35.83 10.15 37.24
C GLN A 48 36.68 9.17 36.45
N GLY A 49 36.66 9.28 35.10
CA GLY A 49 37.52 8.50 34.20
C GLY A 49 36.88 7.20 33.76
N ALA A 50 37.70 6.35 33.14
CA ALA A 50 37.24 5.07 32.55
C ALA A 50 37.14 3.98 33.63
N HIS A 51 36.01 3.25 33.64
CA HIS A 51 35.78 2.08 34.51
C HIS A 51 35.23 0.92 33.69
N ASP A 52 35.54 -0.28 34.12
CA ASP A 52 34.89 -1.48 33.62
C ASP A 52 33.70 -1.80 34.52
N LEU A 53 32.55 -2.02 33.94
CA LEU A 53 31.31 -2.35 34.63
C LEU A 53 30.84 -3.72 34.21
N LYS A 54 30.53 -4.58 35.18
CA LYS A 54 29.95 -5.90 34.97
C LYS A 54 28.53 -5.88 35.50
N PHE A 55 27.59 -6.33 34.67
CA PHE A 55 26.16 -6.39 34.97
C PHE A 55 25.69 -7.83 34.99
N SER A 56 24.97 -8.23 36.02
CA SER A 56 24.39 -9.57 36.12
C SER A 56 22.92 -9.46 36.53
N LEU A 57 22.05 -10.20 35.84
CA LEU A 57 20.61 -10.15 36.05
C LEU A 57 20.17 -11.30 36.97
N PHE A 58 19.33 -11.01 37.98
CA PHE A 58 18.83 -11.98 38.96
C PHE A 58 17.29 -11.88 39.07
N GLY A 59 16.67 -12.96 39.50
CA GLY A 59 15.22 -12.98 39.80
C GLY A 59 14.88 -12.44 41.19
N GLU A 60 15.88 -12.27 42.07
CA GLU A 60 15.71 -11.94 43.47
C GLU A 60 16.70 -10.84 43.91
N GLY A 61 16.29 -10.05 44.90
CA GLY A 61 17.12 -8.96 45.45
C GLY A 61 18.38 -9.41 46.17
N THR A 62 18.39 -10.68 46.67
CA THR A 62 19.52 -11.28 47.35
C THR A 62 19.58 -12.78 47.00
N GLY A 63 20.79 -13.35 46.98
CA GLY A 63 20.95 -14.78 46.62
C GLY A 63 20.61 -15.11 45.18
N GLY A 64 20.31 -16.37 44.90
CA GLY A 64 19.91 -16.87 43.58
C GLY A 64 21.07 -16.96 42.57
N ALA A 65 20.79 -17.61 41.42
CA ALA A 65 21.69 -17.73 40.30
C ALA A 65 21.37 -16.62 39.24
N PRO A 66 22.35 -16.17 38.46
CA PRO A 66 22.11 -15.25 37.36
C PRO A 66 21.14 -15.84 36.32
N LEU A 67 20.23 -15.02 35.83
CA LEU A 67 19.21 -15.39 34.82
C LEU A 67 19.77 -15.48 33.38
N ALA A 68 20.90 -14.84 33.16
CA ALA A 68 21.61 -14.82 31.88
C ALA A 68 23.12 -14.68 32.10
N ALA A 69 23.90 -14.80 31.04
CA ALA A 69 25.32 -14.50 31.07
C ALA A 69 25.55 -13.02 31.50
N SER A 70 26.54 -12.79 32.38
CA SER A 70 26.88 -11.44 32.81
C SER A 70 27.47 -10.64 31.63
N LEU A 71 27.08 -9.38 31.54
CA LEU A 71 27.58 -8.44 30.54
C LEU A 71 28.75 -7.64 31.15
N THR A 72 29.85 -7.54 30.45
CA THR A 72 30.98 -6.72 30.86
C THR A 72 31.23 -5.63 29.83
N ASN A 73 31.01 -4.40 30.22
CA ASN A 73 31.27 -3.22 29.40
C ASN A 73 32.55 -2.55 29.90
N THR A 74 33.57 -2.55 29.03
CA THR A 74 34.90 -2.05 29.38
C THR A 74 35.08 -0.57 29.01
N ALA A 75 35.93 0.13 29.74
CA ALA A 75 36.31 1.50 29.48
C ALA A 75 35.12 2.50 29.43
N ILE A 76 34.08 2.27 30.22
CA ILE A 76 32.95 3.20 30.32
C ILE A 76 33.44 4.51 30.89
N ALA A 77 33.25 5.59 30.14
CA ALA A 77 33.60 6.95 30.59
C ALA A 77 32.63 7.44 31.69
N ILE A 78 33.12 7.70 32.88
CA ILE A 78 32.36 8.28 33.99
C ILE A 78 32.76 9.73 34.18
N SER A 79 31.78 10.63 34.11
CA SER A 79 31.98 12.06 34.33
C SER A 79 31.04 12.56 35.42
N ASN A 80 31.59 13.20 36.43
CA ASN A 80 30.84 13.65 37.63
C ASN A 80 30.03 12.54 38.29
N GLY A 81 30.57 11.31 38.24
CA GLY A 81 29.90 10.11 38.74
C GLY A 81 28.88 9.50 37.78
N VAL A 82 28.45 10.17 36.72
CA VAL A 82 27.39 9.70 35.84
C VAL A 82 27.99 8.87 34.69
N PHE A 83 27.33 7.76 34.36
CA PHE A 83 27.63 6.93 33.21
C PHE A 83 26.36 6.46 32.54
N THR A 84 26.48 6.15 31.26
CA THR A 84 25.41 5.59 30.43
C THR A 84 25.98 4.43 29.64
N THR A 85 25.25 3.32 29.59
CA THR A 85 25.63 2.13 28.82
C THR A 85 24.40 1.38 28.29
N THR A 86 24.61 0.54 27.28
CA THR A 86 23.55 -0.32 26.73
C THR A 86 23.71 -1.73 27.28
N LEU A 87 22.62 -2.33 27.70
CA LEU A 87 22.56 -3.68 28.26
C LEU A 87 21.59 -4.52 27.42
N ASP A 88 22.00 -5.74 27.04
CA ASP A 88 21.20 -6.71 26.34
C ASP A 88 21.38 -8.11 26.96
N PHE A 89 20.43 -8.50 27.78
CA PHE A 89 20.39 -9.83 28.40
C PHE A 89 19.58 -10.86 27.60
N GLY A 90 19.03 -10.47 26.43
CA GLY A 90 18.12 -11.27 25.65
C GLY A 90 16.67 -11.20 26.16
N VAL A 91 15.73 -11.47 25.26
CA VAL A 91 14.29 -11.35 25.56
C VAL A 91 13.83 -12.32 26.66
N ASP A 92 14.41 -13.52 26.70
CA ASP A 92 14.01 -14.56 27.67
C ASP A 92 14.39 -14.20 29.11
N ALA A 93 15.51 -13.53 29.31
CA ALA A 93 15.99 -13.12 30.64
C ALA A 93 15.11 -12.02 31.24
N LEU A 94 14.49 -11.17 30.42
CA LEU A 94 13.64 -10.05 30.83
C LEU A 94 12.14 -10.38 30.86
N SER A 95 11.75 -11.59 30.50
CA SER A 95 10.33 -12.01 30.42
C SER A 95 9.67 -12.26 31.79
N ARG A 96 10.39 -12.13 32.89
CA ARG A 96 9.92 -12.40 34.25
C ARG A 96 9.24 -11.20 34.91
N ALA A 97 8.36 -11.46 35.85
CA ALA A 97 7.59 -10.44 36.56
C ALA A 97 8.46 -9.49 37.43
N SER A 98 9.66 -9.91 37.83
CA SER A 98 10.62 -9.10 38.58
C SER A 98 12.04 -9.48 38.21
N SER A 99 12.87 -8.46 38.00
CA SER A 99 14.28 -8.63 37.72
C SER A 99 15.11 -7.66 38.54
N TRP A 100 16.29 -8.10 38.96
CA TRP A 100 17.21 -7.35 39.80
C TRP A 100 18.58 -7.31 39.12
N LEU A 101 19.19 -6.12 39.07
CA LEU A 101 20.49 -5.86 38.47
C LEU A 101 21.56 -5.79 39.54
N GLU A 102 22.54 -6.67 39.47
CA GLU A 102 23.79 -6.58 40.22
C GLU A 102 24.83 -5.87 39.37
N ILE A 103 25.52 -4.91 39.96
CA ILE A 103 26.53 -4.13 39.28
C ILE A 103 27.83 -4.34 40.01
N ALA A 104 28.87 -4.66 39.29
CA ALA A 104 30.22 -4.71 39.81
C ALA A 104 31.14 -3.79 39.00
N VAL A 105 32.08 -3.15 39.65
CA VAL A 105 32.96 -2.11 39.10
C VAL A 105 34.42 -2.40 39.37
N ARG A 106 35.24 -2.02 38.42
CA ARG A 106 36.71 -1.87 38.63
C ARG A 106 37.24 -0.69 37.80
N LEU A 107 38.44 -0.20 38.13
CA LEU A 107 39.09 0.82 37.31
C LEU A 107 39.35 0.29 35.89
N GLY A 108 39.09 1.12 34.87
CA GLY A 108 39.39 0.79 33.49
C GLY A 108 40.86 0.44 33.27
N ASN A 109 41.15 -0.51 32.42
CA ASN A 109 42.46 -1.09 32.16
C ASN A 109 43.08 -1.86 33.37
N SER A 110 42.31 -2.13 34.42
CA SER A 110 42.71 -2.99 35.53
C SER A 110 42.43 -4.46 35.19
N THR A 111 43.33 -5.36 35.60
CA THR A 111 43.12 -6.81 35.57
C THR A 111 42.67 -7.38 36.91
N GLY A 112 42.44 -6.47 37.91
CA GLY A 112 41.97 -6.86 39.25
C GLY A 112 40.53 -7.34 39.29
N GLU A 113 40.14 -7.89 40.43
CA GLU A 113 38.76 -8.35 40.68
C GLU A 113 37.73 -7.19 40.66
N PHE A 114 36.52 -7.53 40.26
CA PHE A 114 35.39 -6.58 40.31
C PHE A 114 34.85 -6.44 41.72
N THR A 115 34.60 -5.22 42.14
CA THR A 115 33.92 -4.90 43.39
C THR A 115 32.40 -4.87 43.16
N ILE A 116 31.66 -5.75 43.83
CA ILE A 116 30.20 -5.78 43.73
C ILE A 116 29.59 -4.65 44.52
N LEU A 117 28.70 -3.91 43.90
CA LEU A 117 27.92 -2.83 44.51
C LEU A 117 26.63 -3.37 45.10
N ASN A 118 26.35 -3.12 46.36
CA ASN A 118 25.17 -3.53 47.09
C ASN A 118 24.35 -2.34 47.56
N PRO A 119 23.01 -2.47 47.60
CA PRO A 119 22.19 -3.64 47.22
C PRO A 119 22.00 -3.76 45.70
N ARG A 120 21.54 -4.92 45.24
CA ARG A 120 21.06 -5.09 43.87
C ARG A 120 19.93 -4.11 43.59
N GLN A 121 19.86 -3.63 42.35
CA GLN A 121 18.84 -2.68 41.96
C GLN A 121 17.68 -3.38 41.26
N LYS A 122 16.45 -3.14 41.73
CA LYS A 122 15.25 -3.65 41.09
C LYS A 122 15.03 -2.93 39.75
N LEU A 123 14.89 -3.69 38.69
CA LEU A 123 14.45 -3.17 37.40
C LEU A 123 12.94 -2.97 37.43
N THR A 124 12.48 -1.74 37.25
CA THR A 124 11.05 -1.44 37.11
C THR A 124 10.73 -1.20 35.65
N PRO A 125 9.63 -1.78 35.14
CA PRO A 125 9.22 -1.52 33.76
C PRO A 125 8.95 -0.04 33.53
N SER A 126 9.38 0.49 32.38
CA SER A 126 8.93 1.80 31.96
C SER A 126 7.47 1.71 31.47
N PRO A 127 6.70 2.83 31.51
CA PRO A 127 5.31 2.82 31.02
C PRO A 127 5.16 2.25 29.61
N TYR A 128 6.15 2.45 28.74
CA TYR A 128 6.15 1.91 27.37
C TYR A 128 6.42 0.40 27.32
N SER A 129 7.25 -0.15 28.21
CA SER A 129 7.57 -1.59 28.21
C SER A 129 6.40 -2.45 28.70
N ILE A 130 5.49 -1.90 29.51
CA ILE A 130 4.25 -2.58 29.91
C ILE A 130 3.33 -2.78 28.71
N PHE A 131 3.27 -1.82 27.80
CA PHE A 131 2.52 -1.96 26.55
C PHE A 131 3.15 -3.00 25.60
N THR A 132 4.48 -3.04 25.50
CA THR A 132 5.20 -3.97 24.63
C THR A 132 5.13 -5.42 25.17
N LEU A 133 5.14 -5.63 26.47
CA LEU A 133 4.95 -6.96 27.05
C LEU A 133 3.53 -7.51 26.81
N LYS A 134 2.52 -6.65 26.85
CA LYS A 134 1.15 -7.03 26.46
C LYS A 134 1.02 -7.28 24.97
N ALA A 135 1.74 -6.53 24.13
CA ALA A 135 1.75 -6.74 22.68
C ALA A 135 2.57 -7.98 22.27
N ALA A 136 3.66 -8.32 22.96
CA ALA A 136 4.44 -9.54 22.70
C ALA A 136 3.69 -10.81 23.06
N SER A 137 2.71 -10.75 23.98
CA SER A 137 1.79 -11.86 24.24
C SER A 137 0.75 -12.08 23.14
N LEU A 138 0.70 -11.17 22.14
CA LEU A 138 -0.16 -11.24 20.94
C LEU A 138 0.57 -11.82 19.71
N SER A 139 1.80 -12.29 19.84
CA SER A 139 2.58 -12.88 18.74
C SER A 139 2.15 -14.31 18.33
N GLY A 140 1.03 -14.81 18.86
CA GLY A 140 0.35 -16.04 18.45
C GLY A 140 -1.17 -15.81 18.37
N PRO A 141 -1.94 -16.74 17.81
CA PRO A 141 -3.38 -16.64 17.86
C PRO A 141 -3.83 -16.56 19.33
N LEU A 142 -4.51 -15.48 19.69
CA LEU A 142 -5.13 -15.34 21.01
C LEU A 142 -6.17 -16.45 21.16
N PRO A 143 -6.08 -17.29 22.20
CA PRO A 143 -7.15 -18.21 22.48
C PRO A 143 -8.47 -17.46 22.66
N ASP A 144 -9.54 -17.98 22.09
CA ASP A 144 -10.89 -17.41 22.17
C ASP A 144 -11.32 -17.04 23.60
N SER A 145 -10.81 -17.77 24.59
CA SER A 145 -11.06 -17.53 26.01
C SER A 145 -10.44 -16.23 26.57
N GLN A 146 -9.48 -15.63 25.82
CA GLN A 146 -8.84 -14.35 26.19
C GLN A 146 -9.43 -13.16 25.44
N LEU A 147 -10.30 -13.40 24.46
CA LEU A 147 -11.02 -12.35 23.77
C LEU A 147 -12.25 -11.96 24.61
N SER A 148 -12.45 -10.65 24.77
CA SER A 148 -13.72 -10.14 25.31
C SER A 148 -14.88 -10.65 24.44
N THR A 149 -16.04 -10.90 25.06
CA THR A 149 -17.27 -11.24 24.33
C THR A 149 -17.72 -10.17 23.32
N ASN A 150 -17.07 -9.02 23.34
CA ASN A 150 -17.30 -7.90 22.42
C ASN A 150 -16.34 -7.86 21.22
N VAL A 151 -15.43 -8.83 21.08
CA VAL A 151 -14.53 -8.91 19.92
C VAL A 151 -15.15 -9.79 18.85
N ALA A 152 -15.35 -9.25 17.67
CA ALA A 152 -15.80 -10.01 16.52
C ALA A 152 -14.72 -11.04 16.12
N ARG A 153 -15.11 -12.29 15.97
CA ARG A 153 -14.24 -13.41 15.57
C ARG A 153 -14.39 -13.63 14.07
N LEU A 154 -13.29 -13.96 13.40
CA LEU A 154 -13.26 -14.12 11.94
C LEU A 154 -13.70 -15.53 11.47
N ASP A 155 -13.76 -16.49 12.37
CA ASP A 155 -13.93 -17.93 12.07
C ASP A 155 -15.23 -18.55 12.61
N THR A 156 -16.06 -17.76 13.29
CA THR A 156 -17.31 -18.22 13.87
C THR A 156 -18.43 -17.21 13.72
N GLU A 157 -19.67 -17.70 13.59
CA GLU A 157 -20.85 -16.86 13.61
C GLU A 157 -20.95 -16.09 14.94
N GLN A 158 -21.09 -14.77 14.85
CA GLN A 158 -21.14 -13.89 16.01
C GLN A 158 -22.52 -13.26 16.15
N THR A 159 -23.12 -13.40 17.32
CA THR A 159 -24.39 -12.71 17.66
C THR A 159 -24.12 -11.60 18.66
N PHE A 160 -24.24 -10.37 18.24
CA PHE A 160 -24.19 -9.19 19.12
C PHE A 160 -25.61 -8.85 19.61
N ARG A 161 -25.85 -8.94 20.91
CA ARG A 161 -27.16 -8.66 21.52
C ARG A 161 -27.39 -7.18 21.86
N SER A 162 -26.38 -6.36 21.64
CA SER A 162 -26.41 -4.91 21.88
C SER A 162 -25.86 -4.16 20.67
N ALA A 163 -26.15 -2.85 20.57
CA ALA A 163 -25.64 -2.02 19.51
C ALA A 163 -24.09 -2.06 19.50
N VAL A 164 -23.52 -2.36 18.35
CA VAL A 164 -22.07 -2.34 18.12
C VAL A 164 -21.76 -1.17 17.20
N THR A 165 -20.83 -0.31 17.62
CA THR A 165 -20.38 0.83 16.81
C THR A 165 -19.01 0.50 16.20
N PHE A 166 -18.93 0.48 14.89
CA PHE A 166 -17.69 0.34 14.14
C PHE A 166 -17.18 1.72 13.73
N ALA A 167 -16.29 2.33 14.53
CA ALA A 167 -15.77 3.68 14.28
C ALA A 167 -14.96 3.79 12.97
N GLY A 168 -14.37 2.68 12.49
CA GLY A 168 -13.57 2.60 11.27
C GLY A 168 -14.30 2.00 10.06
N GLY A 169 -15.58 1.74 10.18
CA GLY A 169 -16.38 1.06 9.15
C GLY A 169 -16.14 -0.45 9.10
N ILE A 170 -17.04 -1.15 8.42
CA ILE A 170 -16.94 -2.59 8.11
C ILE A 170 -16.43 -2.69 6.67
N ARG A 171 -15.35 -3.44 6.47
CA ARG A 171 -14.81 -3.75 5.14
C ARG A 171 -14.99 -5.24 4.87
N GLY A 172 -15.61 -5.56 3.76
CA GLY A 172 -15.88 -6.93 3.31
C GLY A 172 -16.74 -6.88 2.06
N ASP A 173 -16.94 -7.99 1.40
CA ASP A 173 -17.77 -8.07 0.20
C ASP A 173 -19.28 -7.89 0.49
N GLY A 174 -19.66 -7.91 1.77
CA GLY A 174 -21.05 -7.71 2.19
C GLY A 174 -22.02 -8.81 1.73
N SER A 175 -21.56 -9.83 1.02
CA SER A 175 -22.40 -10.87 0.40
C SER A 175 -23.25 -11.67 1.40
N ALA A 176 -22.83 -11.72 2.65
CA ALA A 176 -23.57 -12.38 3.75
C ALA A 176 -24.37 -11.43 4.64
N LEU A 177 -24.42 -10.13 4.31
CA LEU A 177 -25.18 -9.15 5.10
C LEU A 177 -26.67 -9.19 4.70
N SER A 178 -27.49 -9.88 5.46
CA SER A 178 -28.95 -9.85 5.36
C SER A 178 -29.55 -8.93 6.43
N ASN A 179 -30.67 -8.25 6.10
CA ASN A 179 -31.42 -7.39 7.03
C ASN A 179 -30.64 -6.19 7.60
N VAL A 180 -29.75 -5.58 6.83
CA VAL A 180 -29.11 -4.33 7.23
C VAL A 180 -30.12 -3.19 7.12
N VAL A 181 -30.72 -2.80 8.25
CA VAL A 181 -31.59 -1.61 8.32
C VAL A 181 -30.73 -0.40 8.65
N ALA A 182 -30.34 0.37 7.65
CA ALA A 182 -29.62 1.63 7.83
C ALA A 182 -30.63 2.75 8.18
N THR A 183 -31.01 2.89 9.45
CA THR A 183 -32.03 3.82 9.89
C THR A 183 -31.57 5.28 10.02
N GLN A 184 -30.27 5.58 9.87
CA GLN A 184 -29.73 6.92 10.13
C GLN A 184 -28.71 7.44 9.11
N LEU A 185 -28.47 6.75 8.00
CA LEU A 185 -27.66 7.32 6.94
C LEU A 185 -28.55 8.09 5.98
N SER A 186 -28.24 9.37 5.73
CA SER A 186 -28.89 10.11 4.65
C SER A 186 -28.64 9.36 3.32
N ALA A 187 -29.56 9.49 2.36
CA ALA A 187 -29.39 8.89 1.02
C ALA A 187 -28.01 9.20 0.43
N ARG A 188 -27.48 10.43 0.62
CA ARG A 188 -26.12 10.83 0.22
C ARG A 188 -25.00 10.11 0.98
N GLN A 189 -25.19 9.72 2.23
CA GLN A 189 -24.21 8.98 3.02
C GLN A 189 -24.21 7.50 2.64
N MET A 190 -25.40 6.96 2.39
CA MET A 190 -25.56 5.60 1.82
C MET A 190 -24.90 5.51 0.45
N GLU A 191 -25.20 6.44 -0.45
CA GLU A 191 -24.58 6.56 -1.77
C GLU A 191 -23.05 6.62 -1.75
N ARG A 192 -22.45 7.24 -0.73
CA ARG A 192 -20.98 7.27 -0.53
C ARG A 192 -20.41 5.95 -0.01
N LEU A 193 -21.14 5.20 0.79
CA LEU A 193 -20.66 3.94 1.39
C LEU A 193 -20.61 2.78 0.38
N TRP A 194 -21.44 2.86 -0.68
CA TRP A 194 -21.53 1.83 -1.72
C TRP A 194 -20.65 2.13 -2.95
N ARG A 195 -20.07 3.34 -3.03
CA ARG A 195 -19.24 3.71 -4.16
C ARG A 195 -17.84 3.14 -4.03
N ILE A 196 -17.41 2.44 -5.05
CA ILE A 196 -16.03 1.99 -5.14
C ILE A 196 -15.14 3.17 -5.50
N PRO A 197 -14.10 3.46 -4.70
CA PRO A 197 -13.20 4.56 -5.00
C PRO A 197 -12.32 4.23 -6.21
N ILE A 198 -12.25 5.15 -7.15
CA ILE A 198 -11.22 5.18 -8.19
C ILE A 198 -10.17 6.21 -7.74
N PRO A 199 -8.95 5.80 -7.40
CA PRO A 199 -7.88 6.74 -7.08
C PRO A 199 -7.49 7.55 -8.31
N PHE A 200 -7.51 8.88 -8.23
CA PHE A 200 -7.12 9.78 -9.31
C PHE A 200 -5.87 10.58 -8.96
N VAL A 201 -5.12 10.96 -10.01
CA VAL A 201 -4.13 12.04 -9.97
C VAL A 201 -4.57 13.17 -10.89
N THR A 202 -4.16 14.40 -10.60
CA THR A 202 -4.44 15.55 -11.47
C THR A 202 -3.32 15.75 -12.46
N VAL A 203 -3.66 15.80 -13.75
CA VAL A 203 -2.75 16.16 -14.84
C VAL A 203 -2.95 17.63 -15.13
N THR A 204 -1.97 18.42 -14.72
CA THR A 204 -1.93 19.87 -14.86
C THR A 204 -1.21 20.31 -16.16
N ASN A 205 -0.81 21.57 -16.24
CA ASN A 205 -0.17 22.17 -17.43
C ASN A 205 -1.10 22.18 -18.65
N ALA A 206 -2.31 22.72 -18.46
CA ALA A 206 -3.25 22.97 -19.54
C ALA A 206 -2.61 23.81 -20.66
N GLY A 207 -2.86 23.43 -21.92
CA GLY A 207 -2.30 24.14 -23.08
C GLY A 207 -0.84 23.80 -23.39
N ASN A 208 -0.30 22.71 -22.85
CA ASN A 208 1.04 22.22 -23.23
C ASN A 208 1.13 21.93 -24.73
N PRO A 209 2.28 22.19 -25.37
CA PRO A 209 2.50 21.83 -26.78
C PRO A 209 2.48 20.31 -26.95
N ALA A 210 2.20 19.86 -28.17
CA ALA A 210 2.35 18.46 -28.53
C ALA A 210 3.83 18.05 -28.55
N ASP A 211 4.07 16.76 -28.36
CA ASP A 211 5.37 16.13 -28.64
C ASP A 211 5.68 16.19 -30.15
N VAL A 212 6.93 15.85 -30.51
CA VAL A 212 7.42 15.84 -31.91
C VAL A 212 6.61 14.96 -32.84
N ASN A 213 5.93 13.94 -32.31
CA ASN A 213 5.00 13.07 -33.06
C ASN A 213 3.56 13.60 -33.13
N GLY A 214 3.31 14.83 -32.66
CA GLY A 214 2.01 15.50 -32.70
C GLY A 214 1.04 15.07 -31.61
N LYS A 215 1.47 14.36 -30.57
CA LYS A 215 0.64 13.80 -29.49
C LYS A 215 0.82 14.54 -28.16
N GLY A 216 -0.16 14.38 -27.28
CA GLY A 216 -0.08 14.81 -25.89
C GLY A 216 -0.45 16.25 -25.62
N ALA A 217 -0.92 17.04 -26.61
CA ALA A 217 -1.43 18.38 -26.39
C ALA A 217 -2.82 18.33 -25.77
N VAL A 218 -2.99 18.86 -24.56
CA VAL A 218 -4.29 18.93 -23.86
C VAL A 218 -4.52 20.34 -23.35
N ALA A 219 -5.65 20.94 -23.78
CA ALA A 219 -5.97 22.34 -23.52
C ALA A 219 -6.49 22.63 -22.09
N TYR A 220 -6.68 21.61 -21.28
CA TYR A 220 -7.30 21.69 -19.95
C TYR A 220 -6.64 20.76 -18.94
N ASP A 221 -6.79 21.09 -17.66
CA ASP A 221 -6.44 20.16 -16.57
C ASP A 221 -7.53 19.10 -16.43
N PHE A 222 -7.13 17.88 -16.15
CA PHE A 222 -8.02 16.73 -15.96
C PHE A 222 -7.50 15.81 -14.86
N ARG A 223 -8.34 14.90 -14.40
CA ARG A 223 -7.91 13.80 -13.55
C ARG A 223 -7.81 12.53 -14.38
N ILE A 224 -6.87 11.66 -14.02
CA ILE A 224 -6.74 10.34 -14.62
C ILE A 224 -6.57 9.30 -13.51
N GLY A 225 -7.07 8.10 -13.72
CA GLY A 225 -6.86 6.97 -12.82
C GLY A 225 -5.38 6.82 -12.49
N LYS A 226 -5.07 6.82 -11.19
CA LYS A 226 -3.71 6.60 -10.72
C LYS A 226 -3.18 5.24 -11.19
N TYR A 227 -4.08 4.28 -11.33
CA TYR A 227 -3.86 2.91 -11.76
C TYR A 227 -4.88 2.54 -12.83
N GLU A 228 -4.69 1.37 -13.46
CA GLU A 228 -5.74 0.72 -14.24
C GLU A 228 -6.94 0.37 -13.34
N VAL A 229 -8.10 0.20 -13.93
CA VAL A 229 -9.27 -0.35 -13.23
C VAL A 229 -8.98 -1.81 -12.88
N ASN A 230 -9.15 -2.17 -11.61
CA ASN A 230 -8.86 -3.50 -11.11
C ASN A 230 -10.11 -4.39 -11.01
N ASN A 231 -9.89 -5.68 -10.76
CA ASN A 231 -10.95 -6.67 -10.70
C ASN A 231 -11.99 -6.41 -9.60
N ILE A 232 -11.60 -5.83 -8.44
CA ILE A 232 -12.57 -5.43 -7.40
C ILE A 232 -13.52 -4.36 -7.93
N GLN A 233 -12.98 -3.37 -8.64
CA GLN A 233 -13.76 -2.27 -9.20
C GLN A 233 -14.68 -2.74 -10.32
N TYR A 234 -14.18 -3.62 -11.18
CA TYR A 234 -14.98 -4.15 -12.28
C TYR A 234 -16.06 -5.14 -11.80
N ALA A 235 -15.75 -6.03 -10.86
CA ALA A 235 -16.74 -6.92 -10.26
C ALA A 235 -17.88 -6.17 -9.56
N ALA A 236 -17.57 -5.04 -8.93
CA ALA A 236 -18.61 -4.22 -8.33
C ALA A 236 -19.50 -3.52 -9.36
N PHE A 237 -18.95 -3.07 -10.48
CA PHE A 237 -19.73 -2.61 -11.63
C PHE A 237 -20.66 -3.69 -12.13
N LEU A 238 -20.15 -4.89 -12.40
CA LEU A 238 -20.96 -6.03 -12.84
C LEU A 238 -22.07 -6.36 -11.85
N ASN A 239 -21.77 -6.45 -10.55
CA ASN A 239 -22.79 -6.69 -9.52
C ASN A 239 -23.84 -5.57 -9.41
N ALA A 240 -23.48 -4.34 -9.78
CA ALA A 240 -24.42 -3.23 -9.77
C ALA A 240 -25.42 -3.27 -10.94
N VAL A 241 -24.97 -3.69 -12.15
CA VAL A 241 -25.77 -3.49 -13.38
C VAL A 241 -25.95 -4.73 -14.24
N ALA A 242 -25.26 -5.83 -13.96
CA ALA A 242 -25.23 -6.99 -14.86
C ALA A 242 -25.92 -8.23 -14.25
N ALA A 243 -26.98 -8.06 -13.46
CA ALA A 243 -27.74 -9.19 -12.96
C ALA A 243 -28.34 -10.05 -14.10
N ASP A 244 -28.66 -9.42 -15.23
CA ASP A 244 -29.20 -10.06 -16.44
C ASP A 244 -28.19 -10.06 -17.60
N ASP A 245 -27.28 -9.09 -17.59
CA ASP A 245 -26.16 -8.90 -18.51
C ASP A 245 -26.51 -8.94 -20.00
N PRO A 246 -27.49 -8.16 -20.49
CA PRO A 246 -27.94 -8.18 -21.87
C PRO A 246 -26.88 -7.68 -22.87
N HIS A 247 -25.91 -6.89 -22.42
CA HIS A 247 -24.83 -6.37 -23.26
C HIS A 247 -23.51 -7.12 -23.10
N SER A 248 -23.53 -8.28 -22.39
CA SER A 248 -22.37 -9.18 -22.24
C SER A 248 -21.13 -8.50 -21.63
N LEU A 249 -21.32 -7.62 -20.64
CA LEU A 249 -20.22 -6.96 -19.90
C LEU A 249 -19.26 -7.97 -19.26
N TYR A 250 -19.73 -9.17 -19.03
CA TYR A 250 -18.92 -10.27 -18.52
C TYR A 250 -18.54 -11.23 -19.65
N ASN A 251 -17.28 -11.25 -20.00
CA ASN A 251 -16.76 -12.24 -20.93
C ASN A 251 -16.82 -13.65 -20.32
N THR A 252 -17.52 -14.57 -20.96
CA THR A 252 -17.71 -15.94 -20.45
C THR A 252 -16.43 -16.76 -20.37
N ASN A 253 -15.39 -16.40 -21.12
CA ASN A 253 -14.06 -17.01 -21.06
C ASN A 253 -13.37 -16.70 -19.72
N SER A 254 -13.74 -15.61 -19.05
CA SER A 254 -13.15 -15.17 -17.78
C SER A 254 -13.17 -16.24 -16.71
N ALA A 255 -14.18 -17.10 -16.67
CA ALA A 255 -14.27 -18.16 -15.64
C ALA A 255 -13.08 -19.12 -15.67
N ALA A 256 -12.64 -19.54 -16.86
CA ALA A 256 -11.55 -20.50 -17.06
C ALA A 256 -10.19 -19.83 -17.27
N ASP A 257 -10.17 -18.54 -17.59
CA ASP A 257 -8.95 -17.79 -17.89
C ASP A 257 -8.16 -17.46 -16.61
N ILE A 258 -6.85 -17.68 -16.67
CA ILE A 258 -5.94 -17.45 -15.52
C ILE A 258 -5.55 -15.99 -15.35
N HIS A 259 -5.76 -15.14 -16.35
CA HIS A 259 -5.44 -13.71 -16.33
C HIS A 259 -6.63 -12.88 -15.84
N SER A 260 -7.87 -13.35 -16.11
CA SER A 260 -9.08 -12.70 -15.60
C SER A 260 -9.32 -12.98 -14.13
N GLY A 261 -9.63 -11.93 -13.38
CA GLY A 261 -9.85 -12.01 -11.94
C GLY A 261 -11.30 -12.06 -11.49
N VAL A 262 -12.27 -12.15 -12.41
CA VAL A 262 -13.70 -12.18 -12.07
C VAL A 262 -14.32 -13.48 -12.55
N GLU A 263 -15.16 -14.08 -11.72
CA GLU A 263 -15.97 -15.26 -12.07
C GLU A 263 -17.46 -14.98 -11.83
N ARG A 264 -18.31 -15.51 -12.71
CA ARG A 264 -19.77 -15.37 -12.65
C ARG A 264 -20.42 -16.65 -12.17
N SER A 265 -21.42 -16.52 -11.30
CA SER A 265 -22.29 -17.60 -10.84
C SER A 265 -23.76 -17.19 -10.96
N GLY A 266 -24.70 -18.13 -10.73
CA GLY A 266 -26.13 -17.88 -10.85
C GLY A 266 -26.68 -18.08 -12.28
N VAL A 267 -27.84 -17.52 -12.52
CA VAL A 267 -28.57 -17.58 -13.79
C VAL A 267 -28.96 -16.15 -14.22
N ALA A 268 -29.33 -15.95 -15.48
CA ALA A 268 -29.79 -14.65 -15.98
C ALA A 268 -30.90 -14.08 -15.10
N GLY A 269 -30.77 -12.82 -14.71
CA GLY A 269 -31.61 -12.11 -13.74
C GLY A 269 -31.08 -12.18 -12.29
N GLU A 270 -30.19 -13.12 -11.99
CA GLU A 270 -29.61 -13.34 -10.66
C GLU A 270 -28.10 -13.62 -10.72
N TYR A 271 -27.40 -13.11 -11.73
CA TYR A 271 -25.96 -13.26 -11.80
C TYR A 271 -25.25 -12.56 -10.65
N PHE A 272 -24.26 -13.24 -10.10
CA PHE A 272 -23.35 -12.72 -9.09
C PHE A 272 -21.90 -12.88 -9.57
N TYR A 273 -21.11 -11.84 -9.36
CA TYR A 273 -19.74 -11.72 -9.80
C TYR A 273 -18.79 -11.67 -8.61
N ALA A 274 -17.99 -12.73 -8.46
CA ALA A 274 -17.00 -12.83 -7.41
C ALA A 274 -15.58 -12.55 -7.94
N VAL A 275 -14.76 -11.96 -7.10
CA VAL A 275 -13.33 -11.80 -7.41
C VAL A 275 -12.61 -13.11 -7.07
N LYS A 276 -11.85 -13.65 -8.02
CA LYS A 276 -11.03 -14.84 -7.80
C LYS A 276 -9.96 -14.58 -6.72
N PRO A 277 -9.65 -15.58 -5.86
CA PRO A 277 -8.65 -15.43 -4.79
C PRO A 277 -7.31 -14.90 -5.30
N GLY A 278 -6.80 -13.86 -4.65
CA GLY A 278 -5.53 -13.23 -5.00
C GLY A 278 -5.52 -12.37 -6.27
N MET A 279 -6.67 -12.18 -6.95
CA MET A 279 -6.74 -11.43 -8.21
C MET A 279 -7.35 -10.03 -8.07
N GLY A 280 -7.77 -9.64 -6.87
CA GLY A 280 -8.58 -8.43 -6.65
C GLY A 280 -7.92 -7.14 -7.12
N HIS A 281 -6.63 -7.00 -6.88
CA HIS A 281 -5.87 -5.79 -7.24
C HIS A 281 -5.21 -5.86 -8.61
N ARG A 282 -5.32 -6.97 -9.34
CA ARG A 282 -4.86 -7.03 -10.73
C ARG A 282 -5.81 -6.27 -11.65
N PRO A 283 -5.32 -5.73 -12.79
CA PRO A 283 -6.18 -5.04 -13.74
C PRO A 283 -7.31 -5.92 -14.25
N ALA A 284 -8.45 -5.31 -14.50
CA ALA A 284 -9.55 -5.95 -15.21
C ALA A 284 -9.19 -6.09 -16.68
N VAL A 285 -9.34 -7.30 -17.21
CA VAL A 285 -9.04 -7.69 -18.59
C VAL A 285 -10.20 -8.48 -19.20
N LEU A 286 -10.12 -8.84 -20.46
CA LEU A 286 -11.21 -9.44 -21.22
C LEU A 286 -12.42 -8.50 -21.24
N VAL A 287 -12.16 -7.22 -21.47
CA VAL A 287 -13.14 -6.15 -21.61
C VAL A 287 -13.01 -5.51 -22.99
N ASP A 288 -14.08 -5.39 -23.71
CA ASP A 288 -14.10 -4.72 -24.99
C ASP A 288 -14.22 -3.19 -24.83
N PHE A 289 -14.11 -2.47 -25.94
CA PHE A 289 -14.18 -1.02 -25.91
C PHE A 289 -15.53 -0.51 -25.38
N TYR A 290 -16.64 -1.14 -25.72
CA TYR A 290 -17.97 -0.71 -25.29
C TYR A 290 -18.26 -1.05 -23.82
N ASP A 291 -17.68 -2.10 -23.30
CA ASP A 291 -17.70 -2.42 -21.86
C ASP A 291 -17.07 -1.29 -21.05
N VAL A 292 -15.93 -0.77 -21.55
CA VAL A 292 -15.22 0.35 -20.92
C VAL A 292 -16.06 1.63 -20.98
N LEU A 293 -16.73 1.91 -22.08
CA LEU A 293 -17.64 3.08 -22.18
C LEU A 293 -18.81 2.97 -21.22
N ARG A 294 -19.39 1.76 -21.05
CA ARG A 294 -20.45 1.48 -20.08
C ARG A 294 -19.98 1.66 -18.64
N PHE A 295 -18.76 1.25 -18.34
CA PHE A 295 -18.13 1.52 -17.04
C PHE A 295 -17.99 3.03 -16.79
N CYS A 296 -17.58 3.80 -17.80
CA CYS A 296 -17.50 5.27 -17.71
C CYS A 296 -18.88 5.91 -17.49
N ASN A 297 -19.93 5.44 -18.18
CA ASN A 297 -21.31 5.87 -17.98
C ASN A 297 -21.79 5.58 -16.55
N TRP A 298 -21.54 4.39 -16.05
CA TRP A 298 -21.86 4.01 -14.68
C TRP A 298 -21.19 4.93 -13.65
N LEU A 299 -19.91 5.26 -13.83
CA LEU A 299 -19.22 6.24 -12.99
C LEU A 299 -19.85 7.64 -13.14
N HIS A 300 -20.22 8.04 -14.37
CA HIS A 300 -20.84 9.34 -14.65
C HIS A 300 -22.14 9.52 -13.86
N HIS A 301 -22.96 8.50 -13.78
CA HIS A 301 -24.20 8.48 -13.01
C HIS A 301 -24.00 8.32 -11.51
N GLY A 302 -22.77 8.10 -11.06
CA GLY A 302 -22.45 7.97 -9.65
C GLY A 302 -22.61 6.56 -9.12
N GLN A 303 -22.36 5.57 -9.96
CA GLN A 303 -22.36 4.15 -9.61
C GLN A 303 -23.75 3.63 -9.18
N PRO A 304 -24.80 3.81 -9.98
CA PRO A 304 -26.14 3.31 -9.68
C PRO A 304 -26.20 1.79 -9.78
N SER A 305 -27.19 1.20 -9.13
CA SER A 305 -27.59 -0.20 -9.36
C SER A 305 -28.86 -0.26 -10.17
N GLY A 306 -29.00 -1.24 -11.05
CA GLY A 306 -30.20 -1.43 -11.86
C GLY A 306 -29.93 -2.14 -13.18
N ALA A 307 -30.90 -2.10 -14.09
CA ALA A 307 -30.74 -2.63 -15.44
C ALA A 307 -29.70 -1.83 -16.26
N GLN A 308 -29.16 -2.44 -17.28
CA GLN A 308 -28.28 -1.76 -18.25
C GLN A 308 -29.14 -0.91 -19.19
N ASP A 309 -29.37 0.34 -18.81
CA ASP A 309 -30.19 1.31 -19.56
C ASP A 309 -29.60 2.72 -19.54
N ALA A 310 -30.33 3.70 -20.06
CA ALA A 310 -29.88 5.09 -20.14
C ALA A 310 -29.61 5.76 -18.78
N THR A 311 -30.10 5.20 -17.67
CA THR A 311 -29.86 5.72 -16.30
C THR A 311 -28.65 5.10 -15.63
N THR A 312 -28.04 4.10 -16.25
CA THR A 312 -26.92 3.34 -15.68
C THR A 312 -25.73 3.26 -16.65
N THR A 313 -25.89 2.62 -17.81
CA THR A 313 -24.76 2.25 -18.68
C THR A 313 -24.90 2.73 -20.12
N GLU A 314 -26.10 2.96 -20.65
CA GLU A 314 -26.30 3.18 -22.09
C GLU A 314 -26.28 4.67 -22.50
N ASP A 315 -26.33 5.59 -21.56
CA ASP A 315 -26.15 7.03 -21.79
C ASP A 315 -25.33 7.66 -20.65
N GLY A 316 -24.88 8.90 -20.81
CA GLY A 316 -24.13 9.63 -19.78
C GLY A 316 -22.86 10.27 -20.30
N ALA A 317 -21.71 9.69 -20.06
CA ALA A 317 -20.45 10.13 -20.68
C ALA A 317 -20.41 9.83 -22.19
N TYR A 318 -21.12 8.79 -22.58
CA TYR A 318 -21.28 8.32 -23.98
C TYR A 318 -22.72 7.90 -24.20
N THR A 319 -23.25 8.15 -25.40
CA THR A 319 -24.59 7.70 -25.80
C THR A 319 -24.45 6.44 -26.67
N LEU A 320 -24.89 5.28 -26.13
CA LEU A 320 -24.72 3.96 -26.71
C LEU A 320 -26.02 3.44 -27.32
N THR A 321 -26.64 4.23 -28.21
CA THR A 321 -27.83 3.74 -28.93
C THR A 321 -27.46 2.70 -29.99
N PRO A 322 -28.39 1.81 -30.37
CA PRO A 322 -28.13 0.85 -31.46
C PRO A 322 -27.62 1.49 -32.76
N GLU A 323 -28.10 2.70 -33.08
CA GLU A 323 -27.66 3.46 -34.26
C GLU A 323 -26.21 3.98 -34.10
N ALA A 324 -25.83 4.50 -32.91
CA ALA A 324 -24.47 4.95 -32.63
C ALA A 324 -23.49 3.79 -32.63
N LEU A 325 -23.86 2.65 -32.07
CA LEU A 325 -23.07 1.44 -32.08
C LEU A 325 -22.91 0.88 -33.50
N ALA A 326 -23.98 0.81 -34.29
CA ALA A 326 -23.93 0.36 -35.68
C ALA A 326 -23.10 1.28 -36.58
N ALA A 327 -23.10 2.59 -36.29
CA ALA A 327 -22.27 3.56 -36.99
C ALA A 327 -20.81 3.58 -36.47
N GLU A 328 -20.51 2.87 -35.40
CA GLU A 328 -19.20 2.80 -34.73
C GLU A 328 -18.62 4.19 -34.37
N ASN A 329 -19.49 5.20 -34.29
CA ASN A 329 -19.17 6.61 -34.07
C ASN A 329 -19.66 7.09 -32.70
N VAL A 330 -19.18 6.45 -31.64
CA VAL A 330 -19.46 6.88 -30.26
C VAL A 330 -18.40 7.88 -29.82
N LEU A 331 -18.85 9.09 -29.52
CA LEU A 331 -18.01 10.20 -29.05
C LEU A 331 -18.38 10.57 -27.62
N ARG A 332 -17.42 11.16 -26.91
CA ARG A 332 -17.61 11.71 -25.56
C ARG A 332 -18.64 12.83 -25.58
N ASN A 333 -19.67 12.71 -24.75
CA ASN A 333 -20.70 13.73 -24.61
C ASN A 333 -20.17 15.00 -23.90
N PRO A 334 -20.60 16.18 -24.35
CA PRO A 334 -20.36 17.42 -23.61
C PRO A 334 -20.91 17.28 -22.19
N GLY A 335 -20.10 17.53 -21.19
CA GLY A 335 -20.57 17.41 -19.81
C GLY A 335 -20.18 16.10 -19.11
N ALA A 336 -19.54 15.16 -19.78
CA ALA A 336 -19.00 13.96 -19.18
C ALA A 336 -18.22 14.26 -17.89
N ARG A 337 -18.47 13.51 -16.82
CA ARG A 337 -17.78 13.64 -15.53
C ARG A 337 -16.62 12.67 -15.43
N TYR A 338 -16.78 11.50 -15.99
CA TYR A 338 -15.78 10.44 -16.12
C TYR A 338 -15.83 9.93 -17.57
N TRP A 339 -14.67 9.57 -18.11
CA TRP A 339 -14.56 9.12 -19.49
C TRP A 339 -13.33 8.23 -19.68
N LEU A 340 -13.24 7.52 -20.78
CA LEU A 340 -12.04 6.85 -21.25
C LEU A 340 -11.05 7.92 -21.72
N PRO A 341 -9.77 7.94 -21.30
CA PRO A 341 -8.82 8.94 -21.75
C PRO A 341 -8.74 8.98 -23.28
N SER A 342 -8.68 10.20 -23.85
CA SER A 342 -8.24 10.33 -25.23
C SER A 342 -6.78 9.89 -25.36
N ASP A 343 -6.34 9.64 -26.57
CA ASP A 343 -4.94 9.31 -26.84
C ASP A 343 -3.99 10.40 -26.30
N ASP A 344 -4.33 11.67 -26.49
CA ASP A 344 -3.52 12.79 -25.99
C ASP A 344 -3.55 12.93 -24.47
N GLU A 345 -4.69 12.70 -23.82
CA GLU A 345 -4.78 12.70 -22.35
C GLU A 345 -3.95 11.56 -21.75
N TRP A 346 -4.07 10.35 -22.29
CA TRP A 346 -3.29 9.20 -21.85
C TRP A 346 -1.79 9.43 -22.07
N TYR A 347 -1.41 9.91 -23.27
CA TYR A 347 -0.04 10.21 -23.66
C TYR A 347 0.60 11.27 -22.74
N LYS A 348 -0.13 12.37 -22.51
CA LYS A 348 0.32 13.42 -21.60
C LYS A 348 0.57 12.87 -20.19
N ALA A 349 -0.34 12.08 -19.67
CA ALA A 349 -0.19 11.51 -18.33
C ALA A 349 1.02 10.58 -18.21
N ALA A 350 1.35 9.84 -19.27
CA ALA A 350 2.46 8.89 -19.31
C ALA A 350 3.83 9.56 -19.47
N TYR A 351 3.96 10.50 -20.40
CA TYR A 351 5.27 10.94 -20.88
C TYR A 351 5.59 12.40 -20.60
N HIS A 352 4.57 13.27 -20.43
CA HIS A 352 4.80 14.71 -20.31
C HIS A 352 5.39 15.09 -18.95
N GLN A 353 6.45 15.89 -18.99
CA GLN A 353 6.98 16.65 -17.85
C GLN A 353 7.60 17.93 -18.40
N PRO A 354 7.16 19.11 -17.95
CA PRO A 354 7.76 20.37 -18.40
C PRO A 354 9.26 20.42 -18.16
N THR A 355 10.01 20.95 -19.12
CA THR A 355 11.48 21.05 -19.03
C THR A 355 11.91 21.91 -17.85
N ASP A 356 11.19 22.98 -17.52
CA ASP A 356 11.43 23.85 -16.36
C ASP A 356 11.15 23.16 -15.02
N LEU A 357 10.45 22.02 -15.05
CA LEU A 357 10.24 21.14 -13.90
C LEU A 357 11.10 19.85 -13.95
N GLY A 358 12.18 19.88 -14.73
CA GLY A 358 13.15 18.80 -14.84
C GLY A 358 12.81 17.72 -15.88
N GLY A 359 11.92 18.04 -16.81
CA GLY A 359 11.58 17.17 -17.94
C GLY A 359 12.70 17.10 -18.99
N ASP A 360 12.59 16.13 -19.89
CA ASP A 360 13.49 15.95 -21.01
C ASP A 360 13.29 17.05 -22.07
N PHE A 361 14.23 17.13 -22.99
CA PHE A 361 14.16 18.07 -24.12
C PHE A 361 12.86 17.85 -24.91
N GLY A 362 12.08 18.90 -25.10
CA GLY A 362 10.76 18.83 -25.74
C GLY A 362 9.58 18.59 -24.79
N ASN A 363 9.80 18.55 -23.50
CA ASN A 363 8.82 18.31 -22.43
C ASN A 363 8.23 16.90 -22.39
N TYR A 364 8.77 15.94 -23.10
CA TYR A 364 8.29 14.55 -23.11
C TYR A 364 9.45 13.58 -23.00
N TRP A 365 9.27 12.58 -22.14
CA TRP A 365 10.17 11.46 -22.00
C TRP A 365 9.88 10.41 -23.05
N PRO A 366 10.90 9.76 -23.65
CA PRO A 366 10.70 8.65 -24.61
C PRO A 366 9.95 7.46 -24.01
N TYR A 367 10.08 7.25 -22.70
CA TYR A 367 9.43 6.17 -21.94
C TYR A 367 8.72 6.73 -20.71
N PRO A 368 7.71 6.01 -20.18
CA PRO A 368 7.09 6.38 -18.92
C PRO A 368 8.14 6.38 -17.79
N TYR A 369 7.74 6.80 -16.60
CA TYR A 369 8.60 6.81 -15.42
C TYR A 369 9.78 7.80 -15.51
N ARG A 370 9.69 8.79 -16.41
CA ARG A 370 10.66 9.90 -16.56
C ARG A 370 12.05 9.38 -16.95
N ASN A 371 12.12 8.57 -17.97
CA ASN A 371 13.36 7.95 -18.41
C ASN A 371 13.53 8.02 -19.93
N ILE A 372 14.80 8.09 -20.36
CA ILE A 372 15.20 7.98 -21.76
C ILE A 372 15.38 6.54 -22.21
N ASP A 373 15.57 5.63 -21.26
CA ASP A 373 15.73 4.20 -21.51
C ASP A 373 14.41 3.47 -21.26
N ALA A 374 14.20 2.39 -22.01
CA ALA A 374 13.05 1.52 -21.81
C ALA A 374 13.02 0.96 -20.37
N PRO A 375 11.86 0.70 -19.79
CA PRO A 375 11.75 0.10 -18.47
C PRO A 375 12.44 -1.24 -18.39
N ILE A 376 12.98 -1.56 -17.22
CA ILE A 376 13.55 -2.86 -16.93
C ILE A 376 12.44 -3.85 -16.61
N SER A 377 12.40 -4.97 -17.33
CA SER A 377 11.52 -6.09 -17.03
C SER A 377 12.09 -6.86 -15.84
N GLU A 378 11.46 -6.75 -14.69
CA GLU A 378 11.84 -7.44 -13.47
C GLU A 378 10.63 -7.60 -12.54
N PRO A 379 10.66 -8.53 -11.57
CA PRO A 379 9.56 -8.68 -10.61
C PRO A 379 9.36 -7.43 -9.73
N PRO A 380 8.11 -7.13 -9.30
CA PRO A 380 7.86 -6.04 -8.37
C PRO A 380 8.54 -6.27 -7.00
N PRO A 381 8.91 -5.22 -6.26
CA PRO A 381 8.60 -3.81 -6.51
C PRO A 381 9.52 -3.12 -7.53
N GLY A 382 10.56 -3.77 -8.03
CA GLY A 382 11.50 -3.22 -8.99
C GLY A 382 12.21 -1.94 -8.57
N GLY A 383 12.87 -1.27 -9.53
CA GLY A 383 13.53 0.03 -9.37
C GLY A 383 12.66 1.20 -9.83
N VAL A 384 13.32 2.36 -10.06
CA VAL A 384 12.64 3.60 -10.49
C VAL A 384 12.19 3.60 -11.96
N ASN A 385 12.71 2.65 -12.76
CA ASN A 385 12.37 2.46 -14.17
C ASN A 385 12.08 0.97 -14.44
N SER A 386 11.21 0.36 -13.65
CA SER A 386 10.86 -1.05 -13.79
C SER A 386 9.38 -1.19 -14.15
N ALA A 387 9.07 -2.22 -14.92
CA ALA A 387 7.71 -2.51 -15.36
C ALA A 387 7.48 -4.01 -15.51
N ASN A 388 6.20 -4.40 -15.46
CA ASN A 388 5.76 -5.72 -15.86
C ASN A 388 5.65 -5.80 -17.37
N THR A 389 6.74 -6.14 -18.03
CA THR A 389 6.80 -6.42 -19.47
C THR A 389 7.22 -7.88 -19.70
N CYS A 390 7.29 -8.35 -20.95
CA CYS A 390 7.50 -9.76 -21.29
C CYS A 390 8.52 -10.49 -20.39
N CYS A 391 8.12 -11.68 -20.00
CA CYS A 391 8.95 -12.83 -19.62
C CYS A 391 9.33 -13.01 -18.16
N GLU A 392 9.47 -11.96 -17.35
CA GLU A 392 10.02 -12.09 -15.98
C GLU A 392 8.95 -12.43 -14.91
N THR A 393 7.70 -12.00 -15.12
CA THR A 393 6.62 -12.20 -14.13
C THR A 393 5.79 -13.47 -14.37
N GLY A 394 6.29 -14.39 -15.22
CA GLY A 394 5.57 -15.62 -15.56
C GLY A 394 4.39 -15.39 -16.52
N ARG A 395 4.37 -14.28 -17.26
CA ARG A 395 3.32 -13.88 -18.19
C ARG A 395 1.96 -13.69 -17.52
N LEU A 396 1.95 -12.97 -16.41
CA LEU A 396 0.73 -12.60 -15.69
C LEU A 396 0.78 -11.11 -15.33
N ALA A 397 -0.37 -10.47 -15.33
CA ALA A 397 -0.48 -9.13 -14.76
C ALA A 397 -0.15 -9.13 -13.26
N THR A 398 0.47 -8.05 -12.79
CA THR A 398 0.72 -7.79 -11.36
C THR A 398 -0.41 -6.97 -10.76
N ASP A 399 -0.44 -6.86 -9.44
CA ASP A 399 -1.32 -5.91 -8.78
C ASP A 399 -1.01 -4.49 -9.26
N VAL A 400 -2.05 -3.68 -9.49
CA VAL A 400 -1.89 -2.30 -9.96
C VAL A 400 -1.07 -1.48 -8.95
N GLY A 401 -0.07 -0.77 -9.42
CA GLY A 401 0.85 -0.02 -8.58
C GLY A 401 1.90 -0.85 -7.85
N ALA A 402 2.10 -2.11 -8.23
CA ALA A 402 3.09 -3.00 -7.60
C ALA A 402 4.53 -2.46 -7.75
N TYR A 403 4.82 -1.73 -8.82
CA TYR A 403 6.11 -1.07 -9.05
C TYR A 403 6.14 0.30 -8.39
N THR A 404 6.24 0.31 -7.08
CA THR A 404 6.03 1.49 -6.21
C THR A 404 6.99 2.66 -6.46
N GLN A 405 8.12 2.42 -7.14
CA GLN A 405 9.10 3.45 -7.48
C GLN A 405 8.96 3.95 -8.93
N SER A 406 8.27 3.19 -9.80
CA SER A 406 8.07 3.51 -11.22
C SER A 406 6.75 4.29 -11.40
N ARG A 407 6.84 5.61 -11.33
CA ARG A 407 5.69 6.50 -11.53
C ARG A 407 6.01 7.58 -12.55
N THR A 408 4.98 7.99 -13.29
CA THR A 408 5.08 9.13 -14.20
C THR A 408 5.25 10.46 -13.44
N PHE A 409 5.47 11.54 -14.15
CA PHE A 409 5.56 12.88 -13.54
C PHE A 409 4.29 13.24 -12.76
N TYR A 410 3.12 12.93 -13.30
CA TYR A 410 1.83 13.20 -12.65
C TYR A 410 1.44 12.20 -11.57
N GLY A 411 2.21 11.12 -11.42
CA GLY A 411 2.01 10.14 -10.36
C GLY A 411 1.10 8.99 -10.73
N THR A 412 0.88 8.72 -12.01
CA THR A 412 0.27 7.48 -12.48
C THR A 412 1.28 6.33 -12.41
N TYR A 413 0.79 5.12 -12.33
CA TYR A 413 1.55 3.87 -12.35
C TYR A 413 1.06 3.02 -13.52
N ASP A 414 1.88 2.05 -13.91
CA ASP A 414 1.56 1.00 -14.88
C ASP A 414 1.16 1.50 -16.29
N GLN A 415 1.44 2.79 -16.62
CA GLN A 415 1.31 3.29 -18.00
C GLN A 415 2.44 2.80 -18.92
N GLY A 416 3.29 1.93 -18.44
CA GLY A 416 4.28 1.18 -19.21
C GLY A 416 4.32 -0.23 -18.67
N GLY A 417 3.80 -1.19 -19.42
CA GLY A 417 3.68 -2.59 -19.02
C GLY A 417 2.37 -2.90 -18.29
N ASN A 418 2.31 -3.99 -17.58
CA ASN A 418 1.17 -4.60 -16.95
C ASN A 418 0.09 -4.99 -17.96
N VAL A 419 -0.86 -4.15 -18.30
CA VAL A 419 -1.79 -4.36 -19.41
C VAL A 419 -1.80 -3.17 -20.37
N GLN A 420 -2.03 -3.41 -21.64
CA GLN A 420 -2.35 -2.35 -22.58
C GLN A 420 -3.68 -1.71 -22.22
N GLU A 421 -3.87 -0.46 -22.62
CA GLU A 421 -5.03 0.31 -22.21
C GLU A 421 -5.76 0.92 -23.41
N TRP A 422 -7.08 0.72 -23.44
CA TRP A 422 -7.96 1.37 -24.39
C TRP A 422 -7.87 2.91 -24.28
N THR A 423 -7.97 3.59 -25.46
CA THR A 423 -8.15 5.04 -25.56
C THR A 423 -9.31 5.40 -26.48
N GLU A 424 -9.85 6.62 -26.36
CA GLU A 424 -10.95 7.10 -27.23
C GLU A 424 -10.56 7.29 -28.70
N TRP A 425 -9.27 7.23 -29.04
CA TRP A 425 -8.81 7.54 -30.38
C TRP A 425 -9.41 6.59 -31.43
N THR A 426 -9.82 7.17 -32.56
CA THR A 426 -10.30 6.45 -33.75
C THR A 426 -9.37 6.66 -34.92
N SER A 427 -9.28 5.71 -35.84
CA SER A 427 -8.55 5.85 -37.08
C SER A 427 -9.27 6.77 -38.04
N GLU A 428 -8.55 7.73 -38.64
CA GLU A 428 -9.07 8.57 -39.73
C GLU A 428 -9.17 7.82 -41.09
N PHE A 429 -8.50 6.66 -41.21
CA PHE A 429 -8.30 5.94 -42.49
C PHE A 429 -9.02 4.61 -42.59
N GLN A 430 -9.64 4.14 -41.56
CA GLN A 430 -10.43 2.90 -41.55
C GLN A 430 -11.77 3.15 -40.85
N PRO A 431 -12.79 2.36 -41.13
CA PRO A 431 -14.04 2.53 -40.41
C PRO A 431 -13.76 2.61 -38.94
N LEU A 432 -14.50 3.43 -38.28
CA LEU A 432 -14.46 3.87 -36.87
C LEU A 432 -14.31 2.73 -35.84
N ARG A 433 -14.15 1.51 -36.31
CA ARG A 433 -14.00 0.24 -35.59
C ARG A 433 -12.71 0.12 -34.79
N ASN A 434 -11.62 0.70 -35.32
CA ASN A 434 -10.33 0.52 -34.69
C ASN A 434 -10.12 1.60 -33.61
N ARG A 435 -9.79 1.16 -32.41
CA ARG A 435 -9.41 2.01 -31.29
C ARG A 435 -7.95 1.80 -30.96
N ARG A 436 -7.28 2.87 -30.58
CA ARG A 436 -5.88 2.77 -30.14
C ARG A 436 -5.78 2.22 -28.75
N ILE A 437 -4.82 1.33 -28.56
CA ILE A 437 -4.38 0.82 -27.28
C ILE A 437 -2.92 1.20 -27.04
N ARG A 438 -2.54 1.45 -25.78
CA ARG A 438 -1.23 1.95 -25.41
C ARG A 438 -0.65 1.27 -24.19
N GLY A 439 0.66 1.49 -24.00
CA GLY A 439 1.38 1.18 -22.77
C GLY A 439 2.18 -0.10 -22.79
N GLY A 440 1.97 -0.98 -23.79
CA GLY A 440 2.53 -2.34 -23.73
C GLY A 440 1.93 -3.16 -22.59
N SER A 441 2.34 -4.40 -22.43
CA SER A 441 1.80 -5.27 -21.39
C SER A 441 2.82 -6.32 -20.93
N TRP A 442 2.43 -7.15 -19.96
CA TRP A 442 3.17 -8.34 -19.54
C TRP A 442 3.48 -9.32 -20.69
N TYR A 443 2.79 -9.18 -21.83
CA TYR A 443 2.96 -10.02 -23.03
C TYR A 443 4.06 -9.50 -23.96
N TYR A 444 4.20 -8.16 -24.08
CA TYR A 444 5.14 -7.48 -24.97
C TYR A 444 6.43 -7.11 -24.26
N ASN A 445 7.52 -6.94 -25.01
CA ASN A 445 8.75 -6.46 -24.46
C ASN A 445 8.68 -4.96 -24.08
N GLU A 446 9.66 -4.47 -23.36
CA GLU A 446 9.74 -3.13 -22.79
C GLU A 446 9.69 -2.00 -23.83
N PHE A 447 10.07 -2.26 -25.08
CA PHE A 447 10.05 -1.25 -26.13
C PHE A 447 8.63 -0.82 -26.50
N TYR A 448 7.63 -1.70 -26.33
CA TYR A 448 6.22 -1.36 -26.59
C TYR A 448 5.62 -0.37 -25.58
N THR A 449 6.40 0.08 -24.59
CA THR A 449 5.98 1.11 -23.63
C THR A 449 6.34 2.53 -24.07
N GLY A 450 7.01 2.70 -25.21
CA GLY A 450 7.56 3.97 -25.70
C GLY A 450 6.52 4.90 -26.32
N THR A 451 6.91 6.16 -26.50
CA THR A 451 6.07 7.21 -27.09
C THR A 451 5.60 6.92 -28.52
N ASN A 452 6.38 6.18 -29.29
CA ASN A 452 6.06 5.83 -30.69
C ASN A 452 5.25 4.54 -30.82
N ASP A 453 5.06 3.82 -29.72
CA ASP A 453 4.40 2.54 -29.76
C ASP A 453 2.92 2.65 -29.38
N TYR A 454 2.12 2.02 -30.18
CA TYR A 454 0.69 1.84 -30.00
C TYR A 454 0.21 0.72 -30.92
N GLU A 455 -0.86 0.09 -30.55
CA GLU A 455 -1.57 -0.89 -31.36
C GLU A 455 -3.00 -0.42 -31.62
N PHE A 456 -3.67 -1.13 -32.47
CA PHE A 456 -5.09 -0.92 -32.77
C PHE A 456 -5.83 -2.24 -32.70
N ASP A 457 -7.00 -2.20 -32.10
CA ASP A 457 -7.89 -3.32 -32.15
C ASP A 457 -9.33 -2.88 -32.44
N THR A 458 -10.16 -3.83 -32.85
CA THR A 458 -11.57 -3.56 -33.11
C THR A 458 -12.34 -3.37 -31.81
N THR A 459 -13.43 -2.60 -31.87
CA THR A 459 -14.24 -2.27 -30.70
C THR A 459 -14.87 -3.48 -29.99
N ASP A 460 -14.94 -4.61 -30.66
CA ASP A 460 -15.45 -5.89 -30.18
C ASP A 460 -14.34 -6.90 -29.79
N TYR A 461 -13.09 -6.44 -29.79
CA TYR A 461 -11.96 -7.26 -29.38
C TYR A 461 -11.75 -7.20 -27.87
N ASP A 462 -11.53 -8.32 -27.26
CA ASP A 462 -11.11 -8.44 -25.86
C ASP A 462 -9.88 -9.33 -25.73
N SER A 463 -9.04 -9.07 -24.77
CA SER A 463 -7.80 -9.82 -24.54
C SER A 463 -7.44 -9.87 -23.08
N GLU A 464 -6.73 -10.92 -22.69
CA GLU A 464 -6.15 -11.09 -21.37
C GLU A 464 -5.00 -10.11 -21.06
N SER A 465 -4.54 -9.36 -22.05
CA SER A 465 -3.47 -8.36 -21.91
C SER A 465 -3.95 -6.93 -22.14
N ILE A 466 -5.26 -6.71 -22.35
CA ILE A 466 -5.85 -5.38 -22.56
C ILE A 466 -6.83 -5.07 -21.42
N GLY A 467 -6.64 -3.93 -20.79
CA GLY A 467 -7.50 -3.35 -19.78
C GLY A 467 -7.75 -1.87 -20.06
N PHE A 468 -7.95 -1.08 -19.02
CA PHE A 468 -8.21 0.36 -19.17
C PHE A 468 -8.00 1.13 -17.87
N ARG A 469 -7.86 2.44 -18.00
CA ARG A 469 -8.02 3.41 -16.92
C ARG A 469 -9.06 4.46 -17.29
N VAL A 470 -9.54 5.21 -16.32
CA VAL A 470 -10.56 6.24 -16.54
C VAL A 470 -9.96 7.63 -16.33
N ALA A 471 -10.50 8.62 -17.03
CA ALA A 471 -10.23 10.03 -16.81
C ALA A 471 -11.48 10.73 -16.25
N GLY A 472 -11.33 11.96 -15.80
CA GLY A 472 -12.44 12.74 -15.26
C GLY A 472 -12.13 14.21 -15.09
N ARG A 473 -13.16 15.00 -14.78
CA ARG A 473 -13.02 16.43 -14.51
C ARG A 473 -12.29 16.67 -13.19
N VAL A 474 -11.52 17.72 -13.13
CA VAL A 474 -11.05 18.28 -11.87
C VAL A 474 -12.26 18.81 -11.11
N GLU A 475 -12.53 18.27 -9.94
CA GLU A 475 -13.57 18.80 -9.06
C GLU A 475 -13.09 20.13 -8.47
N ARG A 476 -13.90 21.16 -8.65
CA ARG A 476 -13.66 22.50 -8.11
C ARG A 476 -14.21 22.63 -6.71
#